data_5b32a1411cdd9c90cf5e461eefe3b12b
#
_entry.id   5b32a1411cdd9c90cf5e461eefe3b12b
#
_cell.length_a   1.000
_cell.length_b   1.000
_cell.length_c   1.000
_cell.angle_alpha   90.00
_cell.angle_beta   90.00
_cell.angle_gamma   90.00
#
_symmetry.space_group_name_H-M   'P 1'
#
loop_
_entity.id
_entity.type
_entity.pdbx_description
1 polymer ?
#
loop_
_entity_poly.entity_id
_entity_poly.type
_entity_poly.pdbx_seq_one_letter_code
_entity_poly.pdbx_strand_id
1 'polypeptide(L)'
;MAKPDGLAVLSILVRLQRGNNQIWKNLFSLFENIQQPEKPSMLSKSSQHEEKEEKEGEVGSQKKSLSELSLASFMPLESTDFYRYNGSLTTPGCSESVIWTVFRHQLFISEGQMSFFRSLKDSLGQPLVNNFRPVQQLHHR
;
A
#
# COMPACT_ATOMS: atom_id res chain seq x y z
N MET A 1 3.05 -2.72 28.74
CA MET A 1 4.16 -1.85 28.33
C MET A 1 4.34 -1.99 26.82
N ALA A 2 4.29 -0.88 26.07
CA ALA A 2 4.62 -0.91 24.64
C ALA A 2 6.11 -1.26 24.48
N LYS A 3 6.42 -2.24 23.63
CA LYS A 3 7.81 -2.52 23.27
C LYS A 3 8.37 -1.32 22.49
N PRO A 4 9.61 -0.89 22.71
CA PRO A 4 10.18 0.30 22.07
C PRO A 4 10.16 0.22 20.53
N ASP A 5 10.11 -0.98 19.93
CA ASP A 5 10.06 -1.22 18.49
C ASP A 5 8.68 -1.75 18.04
N GLY A 6 7.62 -1.44 18.78
CA GLY A 6 6.26 -1.90 18.49
C GLY A 6 5.69 -1.22 17.25
N LEU A 7 5.07 -2.00 16.36
CA LEU A 7 4.36 -1.53 15.18
C LEU A 7 2.85 -1.62 15.40
N ALA A 8 2.11 -0.61 14.95
CA ALA A 8 0.66 -0.67 14.85
C ALA A 8 0.29 -0.83 13.37
N VAL A 9 -0.48 -1.88 13.05
CA VAL A 9 -0.96 -2.13 11.69
C VAL A 9 -2.47 -2.04 11.66
N LEU A 10 -2.98 -1.20 10.76
CA LEU A 10 -4.39 -1.09 10.44
C LEU A 10 -4.67 -1.94 9.19
N SER A 11 -5.56 -2.90 9.31
CA SER A 11 -5.90 -3.84 8.24
C SER A 11 -7.36 -3.70 7.86
N ILE A 12 -7.61 -3.58 6.55
CA ILE A 12 -8.93 -3.50 5.96
C ILE A 12 -9.06 -4.60 4.93
N LEU A 13 -10.04 -5.47 5.10
CA LEU A 13 -10.32 -6.52 4.12
C LEU A 13 -11.01 -5.92 2.91
N VAL A 14 -10.70 -6.45 1.74
CA VAL A 14 -11.25 -5.99 0.47
C VAL A 14 -12.10 -7.09 -0.16
N ARG A 15 -13.31 -6.75 -0.59
CA ARG A 15 -14.27 -7.67 -1.21
C ARG A 15 -14.56 -7.27 -2.64
N LEU A 16 -14.75 -8.25 -3.50
CA LEU A 16 -15.14 -8.03 -4.90
C LEU A 16 -16.56 -7.50 -5.01
N GLN A 17 -16.76 -6.55 -5.93
CA GLN A 17 -18.06 -6.03 -6.36
C GLN A 17 -18.12 -5.89 -7.88
N ARG A 18 -19.34 -5.71 -8.44
CA ARG A 18 -19.53 -5.59 -9.89
C ARG A 18 -19.02 -4.28 -10.49
N GLY A 19 -19.16 -3.17 -9.79
CA GLY A 19 -18.79 -1.83 -10.29
C GLY A 19 -17.43 -1.36 -9.76
N ASN A 20 -16.81 -0.44 -10.50
CA ASN A 20 -15.56 0.18 -10.05
C ASN A 20 -15.80 1.06 -8.83
N ASN A 21 -14.86 1.05 -7.91
CA ASN A 21 -14.85 1.93 -6.75
C ASN A 21 -13.82 3.05 -6.96
N GLN A 22 -14.28 4.29 -6.90
CA GLN A 22 -13.46 5.48 -7.17
C GLN A 22 -12.31 5.65 -6.18
N ILE A 23 -12.40 5.09 -4.98
CA ILE A 23 -11.36 5.17 -3.95
C ILE A 23 -10.00 4.64 -4.45
N TRP A 24 -10.02 3.66 -5.37
CA TRP A 24 -8.82 3.04 -5.94
C TRP A 24 -8.18 3.85 -7.07
N LYS A 25 -8.90 4.83 -7.65
CA LYS A 25 -8.44 5.57 -8.84
C LYS A 25 -7.11 6.28 -8.60
N ASN A 26 -6.99 6.99 -7.47
CA ASN A 26 -5.77 7.74 -7.15
C ASN A 26 -4.60 6.78 -6.85
N LEU A 27 -4.89 5.67 -6.19
CA LEU A 27 -3.87 4.65 -5.92
C LEU A 27 -3.31 4.06 -7.23
N PHE A 28 -4.16 3.67 -8.17
CA PHE A 28 -3.72 3.09 -9.44
C PHE A 28 -2.92 4.07 -10.28
N SER A 29 -3.30 5.35 -10.31
CA SER A 29 -2.52 6.36 -11.02
C SER A 29 -1.09 6.55 -10.48
N LEU A 30 -0.86 6.25 -9.21
CA LEU A 30 0.48 6.23 -8.62
C LEU A 30 1.28 4.98 -9.04
N PHE A 31 0.61 3.83 -9.10
CA PHE A 31 1.25 2.57 -9.47
C PHE A 31 1.64 2.48 -10.94
N GLU A 32 0.95 3.16 -11.86
CA GLU A 32 1.33 3.24 -13.28
C GLU A 32 2.77 3.74 -13.44
N ASN A 33 3.22 4.61 -12.54
CA ASN A 33 4.60 5.11 -12.54
C ASN A 33 5.62 4.11 -11.98
N ILE A 34 5.17 3.07 -11.26
CA ILE A 34 6.04 2.07 -10.61
C ILE A 34 6.25 0.85 -11.52
N GLN A 35 5.31 0.57 -12.42
CA GLN A 35 5.38 -0.59 -13.32
C GLN A 35 6.43 -0.46 -14.43
N GLN A 36 7.10 0.69 -14.58
CA GLN A 36 8.20 0.86 -15.54
C GLN A 36 9.54 0.65 -14.82
N PRO A 37 10.19 -0.52 -14.94
CA PRO A 37 11.43 -0.83 -14.22
C PRO A 37 12.66 -0.05 -14.68
N GLU A 38 12.56 0.79 -15.70
CA GLU A 38 13.70 1.45 -16.33
C GLU A 38 13.94 2.92 -15.92
N LYS A 39 13.18 3.47 -14.97
CA LYS A 39 13.51 4.80 -14.42
C LYS A 39 13.82 4.65 -12.95
N PRO A 40 15.09 4.87 -12.54
CA PRO A 40 15.42 4.93 -11.11
C PRO A 40 14.54 6.01 -10.48
N SER A 41 13.68 5.60 -9.57
CA SER A 41 12.92 6.54 -8.74
C SER A 41 13.94 7.36 -7.96
N MET A 42 14.09 8.64 -8.31
CA MET A 42 14.84 9.60 -7.51
C MET A 42 14.10 9.82 -6.19
N LEU A 43 14.23 8.88 -5.29
CA LEU A 43 13.90 9.00 -3.88
C LEU A 43 15.20 9.00 -3.09
N SER A 44 16.06 9.96 -3.40
CA SER A 44 17.10 10.45 -2.49
C SER A 44 17.91 11.52 -3.18
N LYS A 45 17.61 12.76 -2.87
CA LYS A 45 18.64 13.81 -2.63
C LYS A 45 17.88 15.10 -2.30
N SER A 46 17.66 15.32 -1.04
CA SER A 46 17.56 16.66 -0.49
C SER A 46 18.97 17.23 -0.40
N SER A 47 19.08 18.52 -0.72
CA SER A 47 20.21 19.43 -0.57
C SER A 47 21.32 19.38 -1.63
N GLN A 48 21.22 20.28 -2.59
CA GLN A 48 22.13 21.42 -2.73
C GLN A 48 21.69 22.33 -3.88
N HIS A 49 21.75 23.62 -3.64
CA HIS A 49 21.55 24.73 -4.57
C HIS A 49 22.37 24.57 -5.85
N GLU A 50 21.74 24.87 -7.01
CA GLU A 50 22.32 25.75 -8.01
C GLU A 50 21.24 26.09 -9.07
N GLU A 51 21.07 27.39 -9.28
CA GLU A 51 20.28 28.01 -10.33
C GLU A 51 20.89 27.72 -11.70
N LYS A 52 20.04 27.42 -12.71
CA LYS A 52 20.14 27.96 -14.07
C LYS A 52 18.99 27.54 -14.98
N GLU A 53 18.32 28.58 -15.41
CA GLU A 53 17.74 28.90 -16.73
C GLU A 53 16.89 27.88 -17.52
N GLU A 54 15.73 28.40 -17.86
CA GLU A 54 14.65 27.93 -18.70
C GLU A 54 15.08 27.45 -20.10
N LYS A 55 14.46 26.34 -20.53
CA LYS A 55 13.96 26.22 -21.91
C LYS A 55 12.69 25.37 -21.92
N GLU A 56 11.64 26.00 -22.40
CA GLU A 56 10.35 25.40 -22.67
C GLU A 56 10.44 24.25 -23.66
N GLY A 57 9.71 23.18 -23.35
CA GLY A 57 9.48 22.03 -24.23
C GLY A 57 8.39 21.17 -23.60
N GLU A 58 7.12 21.48 -23.93
CA GLU A 58 5.94 20.75 -23.51
C GLU A 58 6.01 19.26 -23.88
N VAL A 59 5.98 18.38 -22.90
CA VAL A 59 5.12 17.20 -22.88
C VAL A 59 4.76 16.97 -21.41
N GLY A 60 3.57 17.43 -21.03
CA GLY A 60 3.07 17.36 -19.65
C GLY A 60 2.74 15.95 -19.21
N SER A 61 3.73 15.20 -18.75
CA SER A 61 3.52 14.07 -17.87
C SER A 61 3.44 14.59 -16.44
N GLN A 62 2.24 14.96 -16.00
CA GLN A 62 2.01 15.35 -14.60
C GLN A 62 2.43 14.20 -13.70
N LYS A 63 3.59 14.33 -13.06
CA LYS A 63 3.99 13.49 -11.93
C LYS A 63 2.97 13.74 -10.81
N LYS A 64 1.92 12.93 -10.73
CA LYS A 64 1.05 12.90 -9.56
C LYS A 64 1.89 12.55 -8.35
N SER A 65 1.97 13.49 -7.41
CA SER A 65 2.71 13.33 -6.17
C SER A 65 1.94 12.40 -5.21
N LEU A 66 2.68 11.62 -4.41
CA LEU A 66 2.14 10.87 -3.28
C LEU A 66 1.32 11.73 -2.30
N SER A 67 1.50 13.05 -2.32
CA SER A 67 0.73 14.01 -1.53
C SER A 67 -0.78 14.04 -1.87
N GLU A 68 -1.18 13.52 -3.04
CA GLU A 68 -2.58 13.44 -3.45
C GLU A 68 -3.30 12.19 -2.91
N LEU A 69 -2.56 11.21 -2.35
CA LEU A 69 -3.14 10.01 -1.77
C LEU A 69 -3.46 10.24 -0.29
N SER A 70 -4.72 10.44 0.03
CA SER A 70 -5.17 10.47 1.42
C SER A 70 -5.46 9.06 1.91
N LEU A 71 -4.69 8.58 2.90
CA LEU A 71 -4.97 7.31 3.57
C LEU A 71 -6.32 7.32 4.29
N ALA A 72 -6.80 8.50 4.71
CA ALA A 72 -8.11 8.63 5.32
C ALA A 72 -9.26 8.20 4.39
N SER A 73 -9.08 8.30 3.06
CA SER A 73 -10.10 7.86 2.10
C SER A 73 -10.31 6.33 2.12
N PHE A 74 -9.35 5.56 2.59
CA PHE A 74 -9.45 4.11 2.73
C PHE A 74 -9.97 3.68 4.11
N MET A 75 -10.03 4.61 5.07
CA MET A 75 -10.54 4.27 6.40
C MET A 75 -12.05 4.08 6.37
N PRO A 76 -12.59 3.04 7.03
CA PRO A 76 -14.03 2.88 7.15
C PRO A 76 -14.63 4.04 7.93
N LEU A 77 -15.83 4.50 7.53
CA LEU A 77 -16.57 5.57 8.20
C LEU A 77 -16.84 5.23 9.68
N GLU A 78 -17.11 3.95 9.95
CA GLU A 78 -17.29 3.41 11.29
C GLU A 78 -16.01 2.68 11.71
N SER A 79 -15.03 3.42 12.19
CA SER A 79 -13.73 2.89 12.63
C SER A 79 -13.74 2.28 14.04
N THR A 80 -14.89 2.28 14.72
CA THR A 80 -15.04 1.76 16.08
C THR A 80 -15.22 0.24 16.13
N ASP A 81 -15.62 -0.39 15.02
CA ASP A 81 -15.89 -1.83 14.94
C ASP A 81 -14.69 -2.57 14.33
N PHE A 82 -13.85 -3.14 15.20
CA PHE A 82 -12.61 -3.81 14.81
C PHE A 82 -12.24 -4.95 15.77
N TYR A 83 -11.39 -5.84 15.27
CA TYR A 83 -10.67 -6.80 16.10
C TYR A 83 -9.25 -6.31 16.35
N ARG A 84 -8.77 -6.44 17.59
CA ARG A 84 -7.39 -6.09 17.95
C ARG A 84 -6.69 -7.26 18.63
N TYR A 85 -5.45 -7.52 18.18
CA TYR A 85 -4.63 -8.58 18.77
C TYR A 85 -3.13 -8.29 18.61
N ASN A 86 -2.33 -8.91 19.46
CA ASN A 86 -0.87 -8.89 19.33
C ASN A 86 -0.46 -10.01 18.37
N GLY A 87 0.36 -9.66 17.39
CA GLY A 87 0.80 -10.57 16.35
C GLY A 87 2.22 -10.27 15.87
N SER A 88 2.51 -10.72 14.66
CA SER A 88 3.84 -10.59 14.05
C SER A 88 3.78 -9.87 12.71
N LEU A 89 4.94 -9.49 12.20
CA LEU A 89 5.12 -9.22 10.78
C LEU A 89 4.80 -10.49 9.96
N THR A 90 4.32 -10.30 8.75
CA THR A 90 4.01 -11.38 7.80
C THR A 90 5.12 -11.61 6.77
N THR A 91 6.18 -10.80 6.83
CA THR A 91 7.38 -10.90 5.99
C THR A 91 8.52 -11.58 6.76
N PRO A 92 9.58 -12.06 6.05
CA PRO A 92 10.72 -12.73 6.67
C PRO A 92 11.30 -11.96 7.86
N GLY A 93 11.64 -12.71 8.91
CA GLY A 93 11.93 -12.20 10.25
C GLY A 93 10.75 -12.37 11.18
N CYS A 94 9.51 -12.23 10.72
CA CYS A 94 8.25 -12.51 11.43
C CYS A 94 8.24 -12.03 12.89
N SER A 95 8.85 -10.87 13.17
CA SER A 95 8.98 -10.32 14.52
C SER A 95 7.60 -10.17 15.19
N GLU A 96 7.45 -10.64 16.42
CA GLU A 96 6.22 -10.57 17.22
C GLU A 96 6.11 -9.23 17.96
N SER A 97 6.17 -8.14 17.21
CA SER A 97 6.14 -6.75 17.73
C SER A 97 4.95 -5.94 17.22
N VAL A 98 3.95 -6.60 16.62
CA VAL A 98 2.85 -5.92 15.93
C VAL A 98 1.56 -5.96 16.71
N ILE A 99 0.93 -4.79 16.87
CA ILE A 99 -0.47 -4.67 17.30
C ILE A 99 -1.32 -4.54 16.04
N TRP A 100 -2.06 -5.60 15.72
CA TRP A 100 -2.99 -5.64 14.60
C TRP A 100 -4.34 -5.07 14.99
N THR A 101 -4.88 -4.21 14.14
CA THR A 101 -6.27 -3.75 14.19
C THR A 101 -6.92 -4.09 12.85
N VAL A 102 -7.85 -5.04 12.85
CA VAL A 102 -8.56 -5.50 11.64
C VAL A 102 -9.97 -4.95 11.69
N PHE A 103 -10.32 -4.05 10.78
CA PHE A 103 -11.66 -3.48 10.72
C PHE A 103 -12.67 -4.51 10.21
N ARG A 104 -13.86 -4.53 10.78
CA ARG A 104 -14.97 -5.39 10.34
C ARG A 104 -15.57 -4.90 9.03
N HIS A 105 -15.63 -3.60 8.84
CA HIS A 105 -16.08 -3.01 7.58
C HIS A 105 -15.05 -3.25 6.49
N GLN A 106 -15.54 -3.76 5.36
CA GLN A 106 -14.73 -4.11 4.20
C GLN A 106 -14.77 -3.00 3.16
N LEU A 107 -13.70 -2.80 2.45
CA LEU A 107 -13.68 -2.03 1.21
C LEU A 107 -14.11 -2.91 0.03
N PHE A 108 -14.59 -2.26 -1.02
CA PHE A 108 -15.01 -2.95 -2.22
C PHE A 108 -14.12 -2.59 -3.40
N ILE A 109 -13.86 -3.58 -4.26
CA ILE A 109 -13.06 -3.45 -5.48
C ILE A 109 -13.71 -4.23 -6.62
N SER A 110 -13.63 -3.73 -7.86
CA SER A 110 -14.08 -4.50 -9.01
C SER A 110 -13.04 -5.55 -9.45
N GLU A 111 -13.49 -6.55 -10.23
CA GLU A 111 -12.56 -7.54 -10.81
C GLU A 111 -11.52 -6.87 -11.72
N GLY A 112 -11.92 -5.86 -12.53
CA GLY A 112 -10.99 -5.10 -13.34
C GLY A 112 -9.93 -4.35 -12.53
N GLN A 113 -10.33 -3.78 -11.39
CA GLN A 113 -9.39 -3.13 -10.47
C GLN A 113 -8.51 -4.15 -9.73
N MET A 114 -9.05 -5.31 -9.36
CA MET A 114 -8.28 -6.39 -8.71
C MET A 114 -7.25 -6.99 -9.66
N SER A 115 -7.52 -7.07 -10.96
CA SER A 115 -6.58 -7.58 -11.96
C SER A 115 -5.27 -6.80 -11.96
N PHE A 116 -5.31 -5.52 -11.61
CA PHE A 116 -4.11 -4.69 -11.45
C PHE A 116 -3.17 -5.26 -10.37
N PHE A 117 -3.70 -5.56 -9.19
CA PHE A 117 -2.89 -6.16 -8.11
C PHE A 117 -2.35 -7.54 -8.49
N ARG A 118 -3.15 -8.33 -9.21
CA ARG A 118 -2.73 -9.67 -9.69
C ARG A 118 -1.68 -9.62 -10.80
N SER A 119 -1.52 -8.48 -11.47
CA SER A 119 -0.49 -8.29 -12.50
C SER A 119 0.88 -7.88 -11.95
N LEU A 120 0.97 -7.60 -10.64
CA LEU A 120 2.22 -7.21 -10.01
C LEU A 120 3.24 -8.34 -10.07
N LYS A 121 4.49 -7.95 -10.26
CA LYS A 121 5.64 -8.83 -10.35
C LYS A 121 6.65 -8.53 -9.27
N ASP A 122 7.43 -9.53 -8.91
CA ASP A 122 8.57 -9.36 -8.02
C ASP A 122 9.79 -8.75 -8.75
N SER A 123 10.90 -8.57 -8.05
CA SER A 123 12.14 -8.03 -8.59
C SER A 123 12.79 -8.89 -9.68
N LEU A 124 12.37 -10.16 -9.81
CA LEU A 124 12.82 -11.10 -10.84
C LEU A 124 11.85 -11.17 -12.03
N GLY A 125 10.80 -10.33 -12.03
CA GLY A 125 9.78 -10.31 -13.08
C GLY A 125 8.77 -11.45 -13.00
N GLN A 126 8.77 -12.25 -11.92
CA GLN A 126 7.82 -13.33 -11.70
C GLN A 126 6.52 -12.80 -11.10
N PRO A 127 5.36 -13.43 -11.37
CA PRO A 127 4.10 -13.04 -10.76
C PRO A 127 4.18 -13.06 -9.22
N LEU A 128 3.73 -11.99 -8.60
CA LEU A 128 3.69 -11.86 -7.14
C LEU A 128 2.46 -12.61 -6.61
N VAL A 129 2.61 -13.91 -6.38
CA VAL A 129 1.56 -14.83 -5.91
C VAL A 129 1.96 -15.51 -4.61
N ASN A 130 0.96 -15.99 -3.84
CA ASN A 130 1.18 -16.72 -2.59
C ASN A 130 2.04 -15.96 -1.57
N ASN A 131 1.93 -14.64 -1.55
CA ASN A 131 2.69 -13.73 -0.70
C ASN A 131 2.06 -13.51 0.69
N PHE A 132 1.40 -14.54 1.23
CA PHE A 132 0.80 -14.54 2.55
C PHE A 132 1.54 -15.48 3.49
N ARG A 133 1.63 -15.11 4.75
CA ARG A 133 2.14 -16.00 5.80
C ARG A 133 1.04 -17.00 6.17
N PRO A 134 1.32 -18.30 6.24
CA PRO A 134 0.37 -19.29 6.77
C PRO A 134 -0.14 -18.93 8.17
N VAL A 135 -1.36 -19.34 8.49
CA VAL A 135 -1.95 -19.13 9.81
C VAL A 135 -1.06 -19.74 10.89
N GLN A 136 -0.83 -18.98 11.95
CA GLN A 136 -0.01 -19.40 13.09
C GLN A 136 -0.90 -19.78 14.28
N GLN A 137 -0.40 -20.65 15.14
CA GLN A 137 -1.09 -21.02 16.37
C GLN A 137 -1.21 -19.83 17.33
N LEU A 138 -2.28 -19.78 18.12
CA LEU A 138 -2.56 -18.66 19.00
C LEU A 138 -1.63 -18.58 20.23
N HIS A 139 -0.98 -19.68 20.63
CA HIS A 139 -0.02 -19.74 21.76
C HIS A 139 -0.49 -18.94 23.00
N HIS A 140 -1.74 -19.13 23.42
CA HIS A 140 -2.35 -18.46 24.59
C HIS A 140 -2.52 -16.92 24.45
N ARG A 141 -2.63 -16.40 23.25
CA ARG A 141 -2.95 -14.99 22.99
C ARG A 141 -4.45 -14.72 23.04
#